data_dc520ba2caa39d9f22fe7346d21b6c62
#
_entry.id   dc520ba2caa39d9f22fe7346d21b6c62
#
_cell.length_a   1.000
_cell.length_b   1.000
_cell.length_c   1.000
_cell.angle_alpha   90.00
_cell.angle_beta   90.00
_cell.angle_gamma   90.00
#
_symmetry.space_group_name_H-M   'P 1'
#
loop_
_entity.id
_entity.type
_entity.pdbx_description
1 polymer ?
#
loop_
_entity_poly.entity_id
_entity_poly.type
_entity_poly.pdbx_seq_one_letter_code
_entity_poly.pdbx_strand_id
1 'polypeptide(L)'
;MINRLKECQPAGIPHPVKASPVQLTAAACSEDAFIAIISACLKHAEANHPAVLDAQVEGVHQMRVAFRRLRSGLKTFRPLIPREASTVLVEDIRWLNGYLGPARDWDVFLEEGMAPMLAH
;
A
#
# COMPACT_ATOMS: atom_id res chain seq x y z
N MET A 1 -16.66 14.42 -9.39
CA MET A 1 -16.64 13.76 -8.06
C MET A 1 -17.76 12.75 -7.89
N ILE A 2 -18.98 13.09 -8.22
CA ILE A 2 -20.14 12.17 -8.11
C ILE A 2 -20.05 11.01 -9.10
N ASN A 3 -19.45 11.20 -10.27
CA ASN A 3 -19.22 10.14 -11.26
C ASN A 3 -18.20 9.09 -10.79
N ARG A 4 -17.20 9.46 -9.99
CA ARG A 4 -16.25 8.51 -9.40
C ARG A 4 -16.93 7.51 -8.46
N LEU A 5 -17.94 7.95 -7.73
CA LEU A 5 -18.69 7.07 -6.84
C LEU A 5 -19.58 6.10 -7.61
N LYS A 6 -20.04 6.48 -8.81
CA LYS A 6 -20.81 5.60 -9.68
C LYS A 6 -19.93 4.59 -10.43
N GLU A 7 -18.69 4.98 -10.74
CA GLU A 7 -17.71 4.10 -11.36
C GLU A 7 -17.11 3.10 -10.36
N CYS A 8 -17.21 3.40 -9.07
CA CYS A 8 -16.78 2.51 -7.99
C CYS A 8 -17.83 1.48 -7.57
N GLN A 9 -18.87 1.26 -8.35
CA GLN A 9 -19.74 0.12 -8.11
C GLN A 9 -19.16 -1.11 -8.83
N PRO A 10 -18.33 -1.90 -8.15
CA PRO A 10 -17.86 -3.12 -8.76
C PRO A 10 -19.05 -4.05 -8.92
N ALA A 11 -19.31 -4.46 -10.14
CA ALA A 11 -20.22 -5.55 -10.42
C ALA A 11 -19.66 -6.88 -9.91
N GLY A 12 -18.69 -6.88 -8.97
CA GLY A 12 -18.03 -8.07 -8.50
C GLY A 12 -17.23 -7.87 -7.20
N ILE A 13 -16.63 -8.96 -6.72
CA ILE A 13 -15.79 -9.00 -5.52
C ILE A 13 -14.48 -8.24 -5.78
N PRO A 14 -14.05 -7.34 -4.85
CA PRO A 14 -12.76 -6.67 -4.99
C PRO A 14 -11.61 -7.67 -5.03
N HIS A 15 -10.60 -7.41 -5.86
CA HIS A 15 -9.41 -8.25 -5.96
C HIS A 15 -8.17 -7.52 -5.43
N PRO A 16 -7.30 -8.20 -4.67
CA PRO A 16 -6.02 -7.66 -4.29
C PRO A 16 -5.15 -7.37 -5.53
N VAL A 17 -4.38 -6.29 -5.49
CA VAL A 17 -3.55 -5.84 -6.60
C VAL A 17 -2.10 -5.81 -6.16
N LYS A 18 -1.23 -6.50 -6.90
CA LYS A 18 0.21 -6.47 -6.70
C LYS A 18 0.83 -5.18 -7.23
N ALA A 19 2.01 -4.84 -6.72
CA ALA A 19 2.76 -3.69 -7.20
C ALA A 19 3.11 -3.84 -8.68
N SER A 20 2.93 -2.75 -9.44
CA SER A 20 3.40 -2.68 -10.82
C SER A 20 4.86 -2.19 -10.84
N PRO A 21 5.69 -2.68 -11.80
CA PRO A 21 7.04 -2.17 -11.97
C PRO A 21 7.04 -0.68 -12.28
N VAL A 22 7.96 0.06 -11.67
CA VAL A 22 8.20 1.46 -11.99
C VAL A 22 9.22 1.51 -13.13
N GLN A 23 8.85 2.15 -14.25
CA GLN A 23 9.73 2.32 -15.38
C GLN A 23 10.32 3.73 -15.36
N LEU A 24 11.64 3.80 -15.35
CA LEU A 24 12.39 5.06 -15.41
C LEU A 24 13.27 5.07 -16.67
N THR A 25 13.31 6.22 -17.33
CA THR A 25 14.23 6.41 -18.44
C THR A 25 15.63 6.77 -17.93
N ALA A 26 16.66 6.51 -18.73
CA ALA A 26 18.03 6.90 -18.40
C ALA A 26 18.21 8.42 -18.25
N ALA A 27 17.31 9.21 -18.86
CA ALA A 27 17.30 10.67 -18.79
C ALA A 27 16.51 11.21 -17.57
N ALA A 28 15.86 10.34 -16.77
CA ALA A 28 15.08 10.75 -15.61
C ALA A 28 15.98 11.36 -14.54
N CYS A 29 15.61 12.52 -14.03
CA CYS A 29 16.26 13.11 -12.87
C CYS A 29 15.73 12.51 -11.58
N SER A 30 16.38 12.82 -10.44
CA SER A 30 15.95 12.33 -9.12
C SER A 30 14.52 12.74 -8.78
N GLU A 31 14.10 13.92 -9.18
CA GLU A 31 12.75 14.43 -8.96
C GLU A 31 11.71 13.62 -9.73
N ASP A 32 11.98 13.31 -11.00
CA ASP A 32 11.11 12.46 -11.81
C ASP A 32 11.00 11.05 -11.24
N ALA A 33 12.12 10.49 -10.78
CA ALA A 33 12.16 9.18 -10.13
C ALA A 33 11.34 9.18 -8.85
N PHE A 34 11.48 10.21 -8.03
CA PHE A 34 10.70 10.38 -6.80
C PHE A 34 9.20 10.40 -7.09
N ILE A 35 8.77 11.24 -8.01
CA ILE A 35 7.35 11.36 -8.37
C ILE A 35 6.80 10.03 -8.88
N ALA A 36 7.54 9.34 -9.75
CA ALA A 36 7.13 8.06 -10.32
C ALA A 36 6.98 6.98 -9.23
N ILE A 37 7.95 6.87 -8.33
CA ILE A 37 7.95 5.86 -7.26
C ILE A 37 6.84 6.14 -6.25
N ILE A 38 6.71 7.37 -5.78
CA ILE A 38 5.68 7.73 -4.80
C ILE A 38 4.28 7.57 -5.40
N SER A 39 4.08 8.01 -6.64
CA SER A 39 2.79 7.84 -7.33
C SER A 39 2.43 6.36 -7.49
N ALA A 40 3.39 5.50 -7.84
CA ALA A 40 3.16 4.06 -7.94
C ALA A 40 2.77 3.44 -6.60
N CYS A 41 3.43 3.84 -5.51
CA CYS A 41 3.09 3.36 -4.16
C CYS A 41 1.69 3.78 -3.73
N LEU A 42 1.30 5.03 -3.98
CA LEU A 42 -0.03 5.54 -3.67
C LEU A 42 -1.11 4.83 -4.47
N LYS A 43 -0.89 4.63 -5.77
CA LYS A 43 -1.83 3.87 -6.62
C LYS A 43 -1.98 2.43 -6.14
N HIS A 44 -0.88 1.80 -5.73
CA HIS A 44 -0.91 0.45 -5.21
C HIS A 44 -1.74 0.38 -3.92
N ALA A 45 -1.57 1.32 -3.00
CA ALA A 45 -2.38 1.41 -1.79
C ALA A 45 -3.86 1.64 -2.10
N GLU A 46 -4.18 2.61 -2.95
CA GLU A 46 -5.55 2.92 -3.35
C GLU A 46 -6.24 1.73 -4.03
N ALA A 47 -5.52 1.01 -4.89
CA ALA A 47 -6.06 -0.15 -5.60
C ALA A 47 -6.44 -1.29 -4.66
N ASN A 48 -5.81 -1.38 -3.49
CA ASN A 48 -6.10 -2.41 -2.49
C ASN A 48 -7.12 -1.97 -1.43
N HIS A 49 -7.52 -0.71 -1.43
CA HIS A 49 -8.48 -0.20 -0.45
C HIS A 49 -9.81 -0.98 -0.45
N PRO A 50 -10.44 -1.28 -1.60
CA PRO A 50 -11.66 -2.08 -1.63
C PRO A 50 -11.46 -3.49 -1.04
N ALA A 51 -10.34 -4.15 -1.32
CA ALA A 51 -10.04 -5.48 -0.80
C ALA A 51 -9.83 -5.45 0.73
N VAL A 52 -9.24 -4.39 1.26
CA VAL A 52 -9.08 -4.18 2.71
C VAL A 52 -10.45 -4.01 3.36
N LEU A 53 -11.33 -3.21 2.77
CA LEU A 53 -12.70 -3.02 3.28
C LEU A 53 -13.53 -4.31 3.24
N ASP A 54 -13.24 -5.20 2.29
CA ASP A 54 -13.85 -6.53 2.18
C ASP A 54 -13.16 -7.57 3.08
N ALA A 55 -12.29 -7.14 3.96
CA ALA A 55 -11.53 -7.98 4.90
C ALA A 55 -10.70 -9.08 4.22
N GLN A 56 -10.24 -8.84 3.00
CA GLN A 56 -9.39 -9.80 2.29
C GLN A 56 -7.97 -9.74 2.83
N VAL A 57 -7.45 -10.89 3.20
CA VAL A 57 -6.11 -11.06 3.77
C VAL A 57 -5.02 -10.50 2.86
N GLU A 58 -5.07 -10.85 1.59
CA GLU A 58 -4.08 -10.39 0.61
C GLU A 58 -4.18 -8.88 0.36
N GLY A 59 -5.38 -8.29 0.47
CA GLY A 59 -5.56 -6.85 0.38
C GLY A 59 -4.80 -6.10 1.47
N VAL A 60 -4.89 -6.57 2.71
CA VAL A 60 -4.16 -6.03 3.86
C VAL A 60 -2.65 -6.18 3.64
N HIS A 61 -2.22 -7.35 3.17
CA HIS A 61 -0.81 -7.58 2.88
C HIS A 61 -0.28 -6.63 1.81
N GLN A 62 -1.01 -6.48 0.70
CA GLN A 62 -0.60 -5.59 -0.39
C GLN A 62 -0.59 -4.11 0.04
N MET A 63 -1.53 -3.69 0.85
CA MET A 63 -1.54 -2.33 1.39
C MET A 63 -0.32 -2.08 2.30
N ARG A 64 0.05 -3.04 3.13
CA ARG A 64 1.29 -2.96 3.93
C ARG A 64 2.53 -2.87 3.05
N VAL A 65 2.60 -3.65 1.98
CA VAL A 65 3.69 -3.58 1.00
C VAL A 65 3.78 -2.18 0.39
N ALA A 66 2.64 -1.62 -0.01
CA ALA A 66 2.58 -0.27 -0.57
C ALA A 66 3.12 0.79 0.40
N PHE A 67 2.68 0.77 1.64
CA PHE A 67 3.13 1.74 2.65
C PHE A 67 4.58 1.55 3.05
N ARG A 68 5.06 0.32 3.11
CA ARG A 68 6.50 0.06 3.35
C ARG A 68 7.36 0.64 2.23
N ARG A 69 6.96 0.44 0.99
CA ARG A 69 7.65 1.01 -0.18
C ARG A 69 7.59 2.54 -0.18
N LEU A 70 6.44 3.09 0.15
CA LEU A 70 6.26 4.54 0.28
C LEU A 70 7.21 5.13 1.33
N ARG A 71 7.28 4.50 2.50
CA ARG A 71 8.19 4.92 3.57
C ARG A 71 9.66 4.83 3.15
N SER A 72 10.06 3.77 2.46
CA SER A 72 11.41 3.61 1.91
C SER A 72 11.73 4.67 0.87
N GLY A 73 10.78 4.99 -0.01
CA GLY A 73 10.91 6.06 -0.99
C GLY A 73 11.10 7.42 -0.36
N LEU A 74 10.30 7.74 0.65
CA LEU A 74 10.43 8.99 1.40
C LEU A 74 11.79 9.11 2.08
N LYS A 75 12.31 8.03 2.61
CA LYS A 75 13.64 8.00 3.22
C LYS A 75 14.76 8.20 2.18
N THR A 76 14.66 7.52 1.05
CA THR A 76 15.65 7.60 -0.03
C THR A 76 15.72 9.00 -0.63
N PHE A 77 14.58 9.64 -0.84
CA PHE A 77 14.48 10.96 -1.46
C PHE A 77 14.35 12.10 -0.45
N ARG A 78 14.71 11.85 0.80
CA ARG A 78 14.61 12.82 1.89
C ARG A 78 15.18 14.19 1.58
N PRO A 79 16.35 14.32 0.90
CA PRO A 79 16.88 15.64 0.55
C PRO A 79 16.00 16.47 -0.38
N LEU A 80 15.10 15.84 -1.13
CA LEU A 80 14.20 16.50 -2.08
C LEU A 80 12.88 16.95 -1.45
N ILE A 81 12.61 16.56 -0.20
CA ILE A 81 11.33 16.79 0.46
C ILE A 81 11.52 17.77 1.61
N PRO A 82 10.64 18.79 1.75
CA PRO A 82 10.65 19.64 2.93
C PRO A 82 10.52 18.78 4.20
N ARG A 83 11.38 19.04 5.17
CA ARG A 83 11.46 18.24 6.41
C ARG A 83 10.13 18.13 7.13
N GLU A 84 9.38 19.21 7.21
CA GLU A 84 8.08 19.26 7.88
C GLU A 84 7.06 18.35 7.20
N ALA A 85 6.97 18.42 5.87
CA ALA A 85 6.08 17.53 5.10
C ALA A 85 6.46 16.05 5.23
N SER A 86 7.75 15.75 5.18
CA SER A 86 8.25 14.39 5.34
C SER A 86 7.92 13.82 6.72
N THR A 87 8.06 14.61 7.77
CA THR A 87 7.76 14.19 9.15
C THR A 87 6.29 13.83 9.30
N VAL A 88 5.38 14.67 8.81
CA VAL A 88 3.93 14.43 8.87
C VAL A 88 3.57 13.14 8.12
N LEU A 89 4.07 12.97 6.90
CA LEU A 89 3.79 11.78 6.09
C LEU A 89 4.30 10.50 6.74
N VAL A 90 5.51 10.52 7.31
CA VAL A 90 6.09 9.35 7.98
C VAL A 90 5.29 8.99 9.24
N GLU A 91 4.83 9.97 9.99
CA GLU A 91 3.98 9.75 11.16
C GLU A 91 2.64 9.13 10.78
N ASP A 92 1.99 9.65 9.72
CA ASP A 92 0.72 9.11 9.22
C ASP A 92 0.87 7.67 8.73
N ILE A 93 1.93 7.37 8.01
CA ILE A 93 2.22 6.01 7.53
C ILE A 93 2.48 5.07 8.72
N ARG A 94 3.22 5.52 9.70
CA ARG A 94 3.48 4.74 10.92
C ARG A 94 2.20 4.45 11.68
N TRP A 95 1.31 5.43 11.77
CA TRP A 95 0.01 5.25 12.41
C TRP A 95 -0.83 4.21 11.68
N LEU A 96 -0.94 4.29 10.35
CA LEU A 96 -1.65 3.31 9.53
C LEU A 96 -1.05 1.91 9.67
N ASN A 97 0.26 1.79 9.60
CA ASN A 97 0.95 0.51 9.78
C ASN A 97 0.74 -0.09 11.18
N GLY A 98 0.49 0.74 12.18
CA GLY A 98 0.13 0.29 13.52
C GLY A 98 -1.17 -0.50 13.56
N TYR A 99 -2.09 -0.24 12.65
CA TYR A 99 -3.33 -1.02 12.49
C TYR A 99 -3.18 -2.19 11.52
N LEU A 100 -2.51 -1.97 10.39
CA LEU A 100 -2.35 -3.01 9.36
C LEU A 100 -1.40 -4.12 9.79
N GLY A 101 -0.39 -3.81 10.61
CA GLY A 101 0.56 -4.77 11.12
C GLY A 101 -0.09 -5.89 11.93
N PRO A 102 -0.81 -5.58 13.01
CA PRO A 102 -1.53 -6.59 13.79
C PRO A 102 -2.55 -7.37 12.98
N ALA A 103 -3.27 -6.71 12.07
CA ALA A 103 -4.22 -7.38 11.18
C ALA A 103 -3.53 -8.44 10.31
N ARG A 104 -2.39 -8.10 9.73
CA ARG A 104 -1.60 -9.05 8.92
C ARG A 104 -1.04 -10.19 9.77
N ASP A 105 -0.58 -9.90 10.98
CA ASP A 105 -0.04 -10.91 11.89
C ASP A 105 -1.12 -11.93 12.28
N TRP A 106 -2.35 -11.49 12.53
CA TRP A 106 -3.49 -12.37 12.76
C TRP A 106 -3.79 -13.25 11.54
N ASP A 107 -3.79 -12.66 10.36
CA ASP A 107 -4.06 -13.38 9.11
C ASP A 107 -3.03 -14.48 8.89
N VAL A 108 -1.75 -14.19 9.07
CA VAL A 108 -0.66 -15.16 8.96
C VAL A 108 -0.82 -16.26 10.01
N PHE A 109 -1.15 -15.91 11.23
CA PHE A 109 -1.38 -16.87 12.30
C PHE A 109 -2.52 -17.84 11.97
N LEU A 110 -3.63 -17.32 11.44
CA LEU A 110 -4.77 -18.15 11.07
C LEU A 110 -4.46 -19.04 9.86
N GLU A 111 -3.77 -18.55 8.85
CA GLU A 111 -3.45 -19.29 7.63
C GLU A 111 -2.35 -20.33 7.84
N GLU A 112 -1.27 -19.94 8.51
CA GLU A 112 -0.06 -20.76 8.64
C GLU A 112 -0.02 -21.55 9.95
N GLY A 113 -0.61 -21.00 11.02
CA GLY A 113 -0.61 -21.61 12.34
C GLY A 113 -1.81 -22.50 12.61
N MET A 114 -3.02 -21.97 12.45
CA MET A 114 -4.24 -22.68 12.84
C MET A 114 -4.88 -23.51 11.73
N ALA A 115 -4.83 -23.05 10.50
CA ALA A 115 -5.48 -23.76 9.39
C ALA A 115 -4.99 -25.22 9.23
N PRO A 116 -3.68 -25.52 9.35
CA PRO A 116 -3.21 -26.90 9.32
C PRO A 116 -3.73 -27.73 10.49
N MET A 117 -3.94 -27.13 11.66
CA MET A 117 -4.48 -27.82 12.83
C MET A 117 -5.96 -28.15 12.69
N LEU A 118 -6.72 -27.29 12.04
CA LEU A 118 -8.15 -27.48 11.82
C LEU A 118 -8.45 -28.46 10.68
N ALA A 119 -7.48 -28.69 9.80
CA ALA A 119 -7.61 -29.65 8.69
C ALA A 119 -7.45 -31.12 9.13
N HIS A 120 -7.05 -31.36 10.37
CA HIS A 120 -6.96 -32.67 11.00
C HIS A 120 -8.06 -32.83 12.05
#